data_fc98f39a26144a7f99dde2d4613bf60d
#
_entry.id   fc98f39a26144a7f99dde2d4613bf60d
#
_cell.length_a   1.000
_cell.length_b   1.000
_cell.length_c   1.000
_cell.angle_alpha   90.00
_cell.angle_beta   90.00
_cell.angle_gamma   90.00
#
_symmetry.space_group_name_H-M   'P 1'
#
loop_
_entity.id
_entity.type
_entity.pdbx_description
1 polymer ?
#
loop_
_entity_poly.entity_id
_entity_poly.type
_entity_poly.pdbx_seq_one_letter_code
_entity_poly.pdbx_strand_id
1 'polypeptide(L)'
;MLRVADINVFYGKQHVLWDLSLDVGEECVGIFGPNGAGKTTLVNAILGLVRPASGEITFLGRPIHRLPTHQIVRSGIAAVPQERELFPFMSVRENLMAGAAYVPGGREKARERLQMVFEMFPILQERLRQPAGTLSGGEQRMLAIARALMAGPKLLILDEPSLGLQPSLVSEVFRKVRELKRQVAILVTEQNVNQALKAVDRGYVIENGRIVLQGSAAELKGNDHVRRSYLGL
;
A
#
# COMPACT_ATOMS: atom_id res chain seq x y z
N MET A 1 -4.96 9.68 -10.99
CA MET A 1 -3.74 10.00 -10.20
C MET A 1 -2.56 9.11 -10.60
N LEU A 2 -2.60 7.80 -10.35
CA LEU A 2 -1.65 6.80 -10.86
C LEU A 2 -2.27 6.10 -12.08
N ARG A 3 -1.50 5.90 -13.16
CA ARG A 3 -1.89 5.08 -14.30
C ARG A 3 -0.74 4.15 -14.65
N VAL A 4 -1.06 2.89 -14.81
CA VAL A 4 -0.20 1.83 -15.31
C VAL A 4 -0.79 1.39 -16.65
N ALA A 5 0.00 1.37 -17.71
CA ALA A 5 -0.46 1.07 -19.07
C ALA A 5 0.45 0.02 -19.71
N ASP A 6 -0.11 -1.14 -19.99
CA ASP A 6 0.44 -2.26 -20.75
C ASP A 6 1.86 -2.67 -20.32
N ILE A 7 2.10 -2.67 -18.98
CA ILE A 7 3.44 -3.01 -18.48
C ILE A 7 3.71 -4.50 -18.57
N ASN A 8 4.93 -4.81 -19.00
CA ASN A 8 5.50 -6.14 -18.96
C ASN A 8 6.72 -6.14 -18.05
N VAL A 9 6.75 -7.02 -17.05
CA VAL A 9 7.82 -7.07 -16.04
C VAL A 9 8.42 -8.47 -15.99
N PHE A 10 9.76 -8.50 -15.96
CA PHE A 10 10.54 -9.73 -15.93
C PHE A 10 11.51 -9.75 -14.74
N TYR A 11 11.75 -10.93 -14.17
CA TYR A 11 12.89 -11.25 -13.33
C TYR A 11 13.81 -12.22 -14.09
N GLY A 12 14.89 -11.68 -14.64
CA GLY A 12 15.73 -12.43 -15.57
C GLY A 12 14.94 -12.87 -16.81
N LYS A 13 14.75 -14.18 -17.00
CA LYS A 13 13.95 -14.73 -18.11
C LYS A 13 12.48 -14.97 -17.74
N GLN A 14 12.12 -14.87 -16.46
CA GLN A 14 10.76 -15.14 -16.01
C GLN A 14 9.88 -13.92 -16.25
N HIS A 15 8.87 -14.05 -17.12
CA HIS A 15 7.85 -13.03 -17.33
C HIS A 15 6.81 -13.13 -16.22
N VAL A 16 6.62 -12.08 -15.44
CA VAL A 16 5.77 -12.07 -14.24
C VAL A 16 4.52 -11.22 -14.42
N LEU A 17 4.62 -10.02 -15.04
CA LEU A 17 3.46 -9.22 -15.37
C LEU A 17 3.32 -9.12 -16.89
N TRP A 18 2.09 -9.33 -17.38
CA TRP A 18 1.76 -9.46 -18.78
C TRP A 18 0.73 -8.40 -19.18
N ASP A 19 1.14 -7.41 -20.00
CA ASP A 19 0.29 -6.33 -20.54
C ASP A 19 -0.66 -5.74 -19.47
N LEU A 20 -0.13 -5.56 -18.24
CA LEU A 20 -0.93 -5.18 -17.10
C LEU A 20 -1.25 -3.69 -17.15
N SER A 21 -2.55 -3.37 -17.09
CA SER A 21 -3.06 -2.00 -17.09
C SER A 21 -4.03 -1.78 -15.93
N LEU A 22 -3.86 -0.68 -15.19
CA LEU A 22 -4.78 -0.21 -14.15
C LEU A 22 -4.63 1.29 -13.92
N ASP A 23 -5.59 1.86 -13.23
CA ASP A 23 -5.53 3.24 -12.75
C ASP A 23 -5.96 3.35 -11.27
N VAL A 24 -5.49 4.41 -10.61
CA VAL A 24 -5.91 4.79 -9.25
C VAL A 24 -6.20 6.29 -9.26
N GLY A 25 -7.43 6.65 -8.88
CA GLY A 25 -7.88 8.03 -8.68
C GLY A 25 -7.63 8.54 -7.26
N GLU A 26 -8.50 9.44 -6.79
CA GLU A 26 -8.55 9.89 -5.39
C GLU A 26 -9.49 8.98 -4.59
N GLU A 27 -9.15 7.72 -4.49
CA GLU A 27 -9.97 6.65 -3.96
C GLU A 27 -9.10 5.54 -3.33
N CYS A 28 -9.72 4.52 -2.76
CA CYS A 28 -9.06 3.32 -2.28
C CYS A 28 -9.28 2.17 -3.28
N VAL A 29 -8.21 1.71 -3.91
CA VAL A 29 -8.23 0.63 -4.91
C VAL A 29 -7.58 -0.63 -4.35
N GLY A 30 -8.23 -1.78 -4.50
CA GLY A 30 -7.70 -3.08 -4.13
C GLY A 30 -7.09 -3.83 -5.32
N ILE A 31 -5.97 -4.50 -5.09
CA ILE A 31 -5.38 -5.49 -6.00
C ILE A 31 -5.47 -6.85 -5.30
N PHE A 32 -6.30 -7.73 -5.82
CA PHE A 32 -6.61 -9.01 -5.21
C PHE A 32 -6.03 -10.16 -6.02
N GLY A 33 -5.56 -11.19 -5.36
CA GLY A 33 -5.06 -12.39 -6.03
C GLY A 33 -4.27 -13.30 -5.11
N PRO A 34 -3.99 -14.54 -5.53
CA PRO A 34 -3.23 -15.49 -4.74
C PRO A 34 -1.76 -15.08 -4.60
N ASN A 35 -1.03 -15.79 -3.74
CA ASN A 35 0.42 -15.62 -3.66
C ASN A 35 1.06 -16.01 -5.00
N GLY A 36 2.06 -15.24 -5.42
CA GLY A 36 2.71 -15.42 -6.71
C GLY A 36 1.95 -14.84 -7.91
N ALA A 37 0.76 -14.24 -7.74
CA ALA A 37 0.00 -13.65 -8.85
C ALA A 37 0.65 -12.40 -9.49
N GLY A 38 1.65 -11.79 -8.82
CA GLY A 38 2.36 -10.60 -9.31
C GLY A 38 2.06 -9.32 -8.55
N LYS A 39 1.30 -9.34 -7.44
CA LYS A 39 0.92 -8.15 -6.65
C LYS A 39 2.14 -7.32 -6.19
N THR A 40 3.07 -7.95 -5.47
CA THR A 40 4.30 -7.29 -5.01
C THR A 40 5.20 -6.86 -6.19
N THR A 41 5.21 -7.60 -7.31
CA THR A 41 5.92 -7.20 -8.53
C THR A 41 5.35 -5.91 -9.11
N LEU A 42 4.02 -5.76 -9.11
CA LEU A 42 3.35 -4.52 -9.51
C LEU A 42 3.74 -3.35 -8.59
N VAL A 43 3.70 -3.56 -7.27
CA VAL A 43 4.15 -2.55 -6.29
C VAL A 43 5.61 -2.16 -6.54
N ASN A 44 6.50 -3.14 -6.74
CA ASN A 44 7.91 -2.91 -7.03
C ASN A 44 8.12 -2.14 -8.35
N ALA A 45 7.30 -2.41 -9.37
CA ALA A 45 7.36 -1.67 -10.63
C ALA A 45 6.93 -0.20 -10.45
N ILE A 46 5.86 0.05 -9.68
CA ILE A 46 5.40 1.41 -9.36
C ILE A 46 6.46 2.18 -8.56
N LEU A 47 7.15 1.53 -7.63
CA LEU A 47 8.21 2.13 -6.80
C LEU A 47 9.57 2.25 -7.51
N GLY A 48 9.70 1.74 -8.73
CA GLY A 48 10.94 1.77 -9.49
C GLY A 48 12.02 0.82 -8.96
N LEU A 49 11.66 -0.16 -8.13
CA LEU A 49 12.55 -1.23 -7.67
C LEU A 49 12.80 -2.27 -8.76
N VAL A 50 11.81 -2.46 -9.65
CA VAL A 50 11.92 -3.27 -10.86
C VAL A 50 11.44 -2.42 -12.03
N ARG A 51 12.21 -2.38 -13.12
CA ARG A 51 11.81 -1.62 -14.31
C ARG A 51 10.97 -2.48 -15.25
N PRO A 52 9.80 -1.98 -15.70
CA PRO A 52 9.07 -2.62 -16.80
C PRO A 52 9.92 -2.69 -18.06
N ALA A 53 9.85 -3.82 -18.77
CA ALA A 53 10.49 -4.01 -20.06
C ALA A 53 9.75 -3.25 -21.17
N SER A 54 8.43 -3.10 -21.02
CA SER A 54 7.57 -2.30 -21.90
C SER A 54 6.40 -1.71 -21.10
N GLY A 55 5.66 -0.81 -21.75
CA GLY A 55 4.56 -0.07 -21.13
C GLY A 55 5.02 1.17 -20.38
N GLU A 56 4.09 1.82 -19.71
CA GLU A 56 4.32 3.09 -19.03
C GLU A 56 3.64 3.13 -17.67
N ILE A 57 4.28 3.79 -16.68
CA ILE A 57 3.67 4.15 -15.41
C ILE A 57 3.76 5.66 -15.26
N THR A 58 2.61 6.31 -15.05
CA THR A 58 2.51 7.76 -14.83
C THR A 58 1.89 8.05 -13.46
N PHE A 59 2.41 9.07 -12.80
CA PHE A 59 1.86 9.59 -11.54
C PHE A 59 1.67 11.10 -11.64
N LEU A 60 0.45 11.57 -11.37
CA LEU A 60 0.06 12.98 -11.54
C LEU A 60 0.40 13.53 -12.96
N GLY A 61 0.19 12.70 -13.98
CA GLY A 61 0.45 13.03 -15.38
C GLY A 61 1.93 13.01 -15.79
N ARG A 62 2.85 12.60 -14.90
CA ARG A 62 4.28 12.52 -15.19
C ARG A 62 4.75 11.07 -15.26
N PRO A 63 5.54 10.67 -16.25
CA PRO A 63 6.09 9.32 -16.32
C PRO A 63 7.09 9.08 -15.18
N ILE A 64 6.92 7.96 -14.47
CA ILE A 64 7.76 7.58 -13.31
C ILE A 64 8.52 6.27 -13.51
N HIS A 65 8.18 5.45 -14.49
CA HIS A 65 8.72 4.10 -14.70
C HIS A 65 10.25 4.04 -14.97
N ARG A 66 10.88 5.19 -15.22
CA ARG A 66 12.34 5.30 -15.38
C ARG A 66 13.03 6.08 -14.26
N LEU A 67 12.26 6.60 -13.32
CA LEU A 67 12.81 7.36 -12.21
C LEU A 67 13.36 6.41 -11.13
N PRO A 68 14.42 6.80 -10.42
CA PRO A 68 14.88 6.07 -9.24
C PRO A 68 13.86 6.23 -8.09
N THR A 69 13.76 5.23 -7.23
CA THR A 69 12.79 5.14 -6.12
C THR A 69 12.72 6.41 -5.28
N HIS A 70 13.85 7.03 -4.94
CA HIS A 70 13.86 8.24 -4.11
C HIS A 70 13.16 9.44 -4.80
N GLN A 71 13.17 9.53 -6.13
CA GLN A 71 12.43 10.57 -6.87
C GLN A 71 10.94 10.25 -6.92
N ILE A 72 10.57 8.97 -7.05
CA ILE A 72 9.19 8.50 -6.99
C ILE A 72 8.59 8.83 -5.63
N VAL A 73 9.28 8.53 -4.54
CA VAL A 73 8.86 8.87 -3.17
C VAL A 73 8.69 10.39 -3.02
N ARG A 74 9.64 11.19 -3.50
CA ARG A 74 9.56 12.66 -3.46
C ARG A 74 8.42 13.23 -4.30
N SER A 75 7.90 12.50 -5.28
CA SER A 75 6.73 12.92 -6.07
C SER A 75 5.41 12.81 -5.29
N GLY A 76 5.42 12.10 -4.15
CA GLY A 76 4.28 11.95 -3.25
C GLY A 76 3.72 10.52 -3.18
N ILE A 77 4.49 9.51 -3.52
CA ILE A 77 4.14 8.10 -3.29
C ILE A 77 4.85 7.62 -2.03
N ALA A 78 4.11 7.02 -1.09
CA ALA A 78 4.70 6.28 0.03
C ALA A 78 4.21 4.84 0.01
N ALA A 79 5.03 3.91 0.47
CA ALA A 79 4.69 2.50 0.53
C ALA A 79 4.97 1.90 1.91
N VAL A 80 4.12 0.96 2.30
CA VAL A 80 4.32 0.06 3.42
C VAL A 80 4.46 -1.33 2.83
N PRO A 81 5.67 -1.91 2.80
CA PRO A 81 5.89 -3.24 2.23
C PRO A 81 5.26 -4.33 3.11
N GLN A 82 5.20 -5.54 2.57
CA GLN A 82 4.68 -6.73 3.23
C GLN A 82 5.38 -6.99 4.57
N GLU A 83 6.71 -6.94 4.59
CA GLU A 83 7.48 -6.88 5.82
C GLU A 83 7.44 -5.44 6.37
N ARG A 84 7.28 -5.31 7.68
CA ARG A 84 7.01 -4.00 8.31
C ARG A 84 8.16 -3.02 8.19
N GLU A 85 9.39 -3.53 7.98
CA GLU A 85 10.64 -2.78 7.77
C GLU A 85 10.84 -1.61 8.75
N LEU A 86 10.43 -1.82 10.02
CA LEU A 86 10.68 -0.85 11.07
C LEU A 86 12.15 -0.89 11.51
N PHE A 87 12.62 0.21 12.08
CA PHE A 87 13.89 0.25 12.79
C PHE A 87 13.65 -0.25 14.23
N PRO A 88 13.93 -1.53 14.56
CA PRO A 88 13.43 -2.16 15.79
C PRO A 88 14.04 -1.58 17.06
N PHE A 89 15.28 -1.09 16.99
CA PHE A 89 16.01 -0.50 18.11
C PHE A 89 15.74 1.00 18.29
N MET A 90 15.10 1.64 17.29
CA MET A 90 14.65 3.02 17.40
C MET A 90 13.30 3.08 18.09
N SER A 91 13.06 4.15 18.82
CA SER A 91 11.76 4.43 19.45
C SER A 91 10.66 4.61 18.40
N VAL A 92 9.39 4.54 18.83
CA VAL A 92 8.22 4.88 18.03
C VAL A 92 8.39 6.28 17.41
N ARG A 93 8.81 7.28 18.22
CA ARG A 93 9.03 8.65 17.76
C ARG A 93 10.07 8.72 16.66
N GLU A 94 11.20 8.07 16.82
CA GLU A 94 12.30 8.09 15.83
C GLU A 94 11.87 7.42 14.52
N ASN A 95 11.15 6.30 14.59
CA ASN A 95 10.55 5.67 13.42
C ASN A 95 9.61 6.64 12.68
N LEU A 96 8.71 7.33 13.40
CA LEU A 96 7.81 8.31 12.79
C LEU A 96 8.59 9.46 12.13
N MET A 97 9.56 10.03 12.83
CA MET A 97 10.36 11.13 12.30
C MET A 97 11.20 10.74 11.08
N ALA A 98 11.65 9.48 11.00
CA ALA A 98 12.34 8.98 9.81
C ALA A 98 11.45 9.07 8.55
N GLY A 99 10.13 8.87 8.67
CA GLY A 99 9.18 9.01 7.57
C GLY A 99 9.10 10.43 6.99
N ALA A 100 9.34 11.46 7.81
CA ALA A 100 9.33 12.87 7.38
C ALA A 100 10.70 13.36 6.86
N ALA A 101 11.80 12.62 7.12
CA ALA A 101 13.16 13.18 7.02
C ALA A 101 13.59 13.51 5.58
N TYR A 102 13.13 12.75 4.59
CA TYR A 102 13.65 12.80 3.21
C TYR A 102 12.67 13.29 2.16
N VAL A 103 11.52 13.83 2.58
CA VAL A 103 10.50 14.36 1.68
C VAL A 103 10.47 15.89 1.73
N PRO A 104 10.13 16.57 0.63
CA PRO A 104 10.01 18.03 0.60
C PRO A 104 9.02 18.54 1.65
N GLY A 105 9.41 19.54 2.46
CA GLY A 105 8.57 20.10 3.52
C GLY A 105 8.25 19.11 4.66
N GLY A 106 8.95 17.97 4.73
CA GLY A 106 8.65 16.94 5.71
C GLY A 106 8.95 17.35 7.15
N ARG A 107 10.08 18.04 7.37
CA ARG A 107 10.48 18.52 8.70
C ARG A 107 9.61 19.67 9.19
N GLU A 108 9.27 20.61 8.31
CA GLU A 108 8.42 21.76 8.61
C GLU A 108 7.01 21.33 9.00
N LYS A 109 6.47 20.31 8.33
CA LYS A 109 5.13 19.75 8.58
C LYS A 109 5.11 18.60 9.57
N ALA A 110 6.25 18.22 10.12
CA ALA A 110 6.34 17.03 11.00
C ALA A 110 5.44 17.14 12.23
N ARG A 111 5.31 18.32 12.83
CA ARG A 111 4.44 18.54 14.01
C ARG A 111 2.97 18.34 13.68
N GLU A 112 2.50 18.92 12.57
CA GLU A 112 1.12 18.78 12.08
C GLU A 112 0.80 17.31 11.77
N ARG A 113 1.70 16.63 11.04
CA ARG A 113 1.55 15.22 10.67
C ARG A 113 1.58 14.29 11.88
N LEU A 114 2.41 14.58 12.88
CA LEU A 114 2.41 13.82 14.14
C LEU A 114 1.06 13.93 14.85
N GLN A 115 0.46 15.10 14.89
CA GLN A 115 -0.87 15.27 15.49
C GLN A 115 -1.91 14.42 14.77
N MET A 116 -1.97 14.48 13.44
CA MET A 116 -2.87 13.65 12.63
C MET A 116 -2.62 12.14 12.87
N VAL A 117 -1.36 11.72 12.96
CA VAL A 117 -0.99 10.33 13.24
C VAL A 117 -1.46 9.89 14.62
N PHE A 118 -1.36 10.74 15.64
CA PHE A 118 -1.81 10.41 17.01
C PHE A 118 -3.33 10.38 17.14
N GLU A 119 -4.05 11.26 16.43
CA GLU A 119 -5.51 11.18 16.33
C GLU A 119 -5.96 9.85 15.70
N MET A 120 -5.23 9.37 14.71
CA MET A 120 -5.54 8.12 14.02
C MET A 120 -5.08 6.88 14.79
N PHE A 121 -3.92 6.94 15.44
CA PHE A 121 -3.27 5.85 16.17
C PHE A 121 -2.87 6.30 17.58
N PRO A 122 -3.82 6.51 18.52
CA PRO A 122 -3.53 7.04 19.87
C PRO A 122 -2.48 6.22 20.64
N ILE A 123 -2.48 4.90 20.44
CA ILE A 123 -1.52 4.00 21.09
C ILE A 123 -0.06 4.35 20.77
N LEU A 124 0.23 4.92 19.59
CA LEU A 124 1.59 5.32 19.23
C LEU A 124 2.05 6.56 20.02
N GLN A 125 1.12 7.42 20.40
CA GLN A 125 1.41 8.56 21.29
C GLN A 125 1.76 8.10 22.70
N GLU A 126 1.03 7.14 23.23
CA GLU A 126 1.27 6.57 24.57
C GLU A 126 2.65 5.87 24.65
N ARG A 127 3.09 5.29 23.54
CA ARG A 127 4.31 4.48 23.43
C ARG A 127 5.49 5.17 22.75
N LEU A 128 5.49 6.51 22.65
CA LEU A 128 6.46 7.30 21.88
C LEU A 128 7.93 6.96 22.15
N ARG A 129 8.25 6.64 23.42
CA ARG A 129 9.64 6.36 23.86
C ARG A 129 9.98 4.87 23.79
N GLN A 130 9.00 4.01 23.51
CA GLN A 130 9.19 2.56 23.48
C GLN A 130 9.95 2.16 22.21
N PRO A 131 10.94 1.23 22.27
CA PRO A 131 11.58 0.67 21.09
C PRO A 131 10.55 -0.06 20.20
N ALA A 132 10.57 0.20 18.89
CA ALA A 132 9.58 -0.31 17.95
C ALA A 132 9.54 -1.85 17.90
N GLY A 133 10.68 -2.51 18.11
CA GLY A 133 10.77 -3.97 18.12
C GLY A 133 10.02 -4.65 19.27
N THR A 134 9.67 -3.89 20.33
CA THR A 134 8.95 -4.43 21.51
C THR A 134 7.43 -4.25 21.42
N LEU A 135 6.94 -3.62 20.37
CA LEU A 135 5.51 -3.48 20.08
C LEU A 135 4.91 -4.82 19.62
N SER A 136 3.60 -5.01 19.86
CA SER A 136 2.86 -6.13 19.29
C SER A 136 2.83 -6.05 17.77
N GLY A 137 2.56 -7.17 17.09
CA GLY A 137 2.52 -7.22 15.63
C GLY A 137 1.54 -6.23 14.99
N GLY A 138 0.38 -5.99 15.62
CA GLY A 138 -0.59 -4.98 15.17
C GLY A 138 -0.08 -3.56 15.35
N GLU A 139 0.50 -3.24 16.51
CA GLU A 139 1.08 -1.93 16.79
C GLU A 139 2.25 -1.62 15.86
N GLN A 140 3.09 -2.63 15.54
CA GLN A 140 4.15 -2.47 14.54
C GLN A 140 3.58 -2.18 13.15
N ARG A 141 2.47 -2.81 12.74
CA ARG A 141 1.80 -2.52 11.48
C ARG A 141 1.23 -1.10 11.46
N MET A 142 0.60 -0.67 12.56
CA MET A 142 0.13 0.71 12.72
C MET A 142 1.28 1.72 12.65
N LEU A 143 2.41 1.42 13.29
CA LEU A 143 3.60 2.28 13.23
C LEU A 143 4.18 2.35 11.82
N ALA A 144 4.21 1.25 11.05
CA ALA A 144 4.68 1.27 9.67
C ALA A 144 3.79 2.14 8.77
N ILE A 145 2.46 2.04 8.91
CA ILE A 145 1.49 2.89 8.20
C ILE A 145 1.67 4.35 8.62
N ALA A 146 1.75 4.62 9.92
CA ALA A 146 1.95 5.95 10.49
C ALA A 146 3.25 6.59 9.98
N ARG A 147 4.35 5.84 9.94
CA ARG A 147 5.63 6.30 9.38
C ARG A 147 5.50 6.71 7.90
N ALA A 148 4.77 5.93 7.10
CA ALA A 148 4.51 6.27 5.71
C ALA A 148 3.67 7.55 5.58
N LEU A 149 2.68 7.77 6.45
CA LEU A 149 1.88 9.00 6.49
C LEU A 149 2.68 10.24 6.88
N MET A 150 3.74 10.08 7.67
CA MET A 150 4.66 11.19 8.01
C MET A 150 5.34 11.80 6.77
N ALA A 151 5.44 11.07 5.67
CA ALA A 151 5.88 11.60 4.39
C ALA A 151 4.87 12.60 3.77
N GLY A 152 3.59 12.59 4.18
CA GLY A 152 2.50 13.37 3.58
C GLY A 152 2.22 12.94 2.15
N PRO A 153 1.99 11.65 1.90
CA PRO A 153 1.84 11.14 0.55
C PRO A 153 0.52 11.60 -0.08
N LYS A 154 0.51 11.66 -1.42
CA LYS A 154 -0.69 11.77 -2.24
C LYS A 154 -1.26 10.39 -2.57
N LEU A 155 -0.39 9.39 -2.66
CA LEU A 155 -0.75 7.97 -2.82
C LEU A 155 -0.01 7.13 -1.78
N LEU A 156 -0.76 6.39 -0.99
CA LEU A 156 -0.25 5.40 -0.05
C LEU A 156 -0.43 4.00 -0.63
N ILE A 157 0.65 3.24 -0.75
CA ILE A 157 0.63 1.85 -1.18
C ILE A 157 0.79 0.96 0.06
N LEU A 158 -0.12 0.01 0.25
CA LEU A 158 -0.09 -0.98 1.32
C LEU A 158 0.03 -2.37 0.71
N ASP A 159 1.19 -3.00 0.85
CA ASP A 159 1.42 -4.35 0.32
C ASP A 159 1.11 -5.40 1.39
N GLU A 160 0.01 -6.13 1.20
CA GLU A 160 -0.51 -7.16 2.09
C GLU A 160 -0.54 -6.75 3.58
N PRO A 161 -1.23 -5.64 3.94
CA PRO A 161 -1.20 -5.10 5.30
C PRO A 161 -1.77 -6.05 6.35
N SER A 162 -2.55 -7.05 5.97
CA SER A 162 -3.15 -8.03 6.89
C SER A 162 -2.28 -9.26 7.17
N LEU A 163 -1.18 -9.45 6.42
CA LEU A 163 -0.38 -10.66 6.52
C LEU A 163 0.22 -10.85 7.92
N GLY A 164 0.05 -12.07 8.46
CA GLY A 164 0.58 -12.46 9.77
C GLY A 164 -0.10 -11.80 10.96
N LEU A 165 -1.26 -11.17 10.78
CA LEU A 165 -2.06 -10.58 11.84
C LEU A 165 -3.21 -11.51 12.27
N GLN A 166 -3.57 -11.42 13.55
CA GLN A 166 -4.77 -12.07 14.08
C GLN A 166 -6.04 -11.42 13.47
N PRO A 167 -7.16 -12.15 13.32
CA PRO A 167 -8.38 -11.65 12.67
C PRO A 167 -8.94 -10.34 13.23
N SER A 168 -8.84 -10.12 14.54
CA SER A 168 -9.26 -8.87 15.19
C SER A 168 -8.43 -7.67 14.72
N LEU A 169 -7.10 -7.85 14.61
CA LEU A 169 -6.17 -6.83 14.16
C LEU A 169 -6.32 -6.56 12.66
N VAL A 170 -6.61 -7.58 11.84
CA VAL A 170 -6.95 -7.40 10.42
C VAL A 170 -8.14 -6.46 10.26
N SER A 171 -9.21 -6.70 11.04
CA SER A 171 -10.41 -5.85 11.01
C SER A 171 -10.10 -4.41 11.43
N GLU A 172 -9.21 -4.22 12.40
CA GLU A 172 -8.77 -2.90 12.84
C GLU A 172 -7.95 -2.17 11.75
N VAL A 173 -6.99 -2.85 11.12
CA VAL A 173 -6.20 -2.29 10.02
C VAL A 173 -7.12 -1.81 8.89
N PHE A 174 -8.08 -2.62 8.44
CA PHE A 174 -9.00 -2.21 7.37
C PHE A 174 -9.99 -1.13 7.81
N ARG A 175 -10.34 -1.05 9.08
CA ARG A 175 -11.09 0.09 9.62
C ARG A 175 -10.26 1.38 9.48
N LYS A 176 -8.96 1.34 9.80
CA LYS A 176 -8.05 2.48 9.62
C LYS A 176 -7.85 2.84 8.14
N VAL A 177 -7.74 1.86 7.26
CA VAL A 177 -7.69 2.12 5.81
C VAL A 177 -8.94 2.87 5.33
N ARG A 178 -10.14 2.52 5.81
CA ARG A 178 -11.38 3.25 5.49
C ARG A 178 -11.38 4.70 6.00
N GLU A 179 -10.79 4.95 7.15
CA GLU A 179 -10.66 6.30 7.70
C GLU A 179 -9.67 7.12 6.84
N LEU A 180 -8.53 6.50 6.48
CA LEU A 180 -7.45 7.10 5.71
C LEU A 180 -7.84 7.50 4.28
N LYS A 181 -8.68 6.71 3.59
CA LYS A 181 -9.05 6.99 2.19
C LYS A 181 -9.78 8.32 1.98
N ARG A 182 -10.22 8.97 3.06
CA ARG A 182 -10.80 10.31 3.02
C ARG A 182 -9.74 11.42 2.90
N GLN A 183 -8.47 11.09 3.13
CA GLN A 183 -7.36 12.05 3.22
C GLN A 183 -6.27 11.79 2.17
N VAL A 184 -6.12 10.54 1.75
CA VAL A 184 -5.07 10.10 0.83
C VAL A 184 -5.60 9.00 -0.09
N ALA A 185 -5.22 9.01 -1.37
CA ALA A 185 -5.48 7.89 -2.25
C ALA A 185 -4.71 6.65 -1.79
N ILE A 186 -5.34 5.48 -1.87
CA ILE A 186 -4.74 4.23 -1.39
C ILE A 186 -4.77 3.18 -2.48
N LEU A 187 -3.64 2.50 -2.67
CA LEU A 187 -3.54 1.24 -3.39
C LEU A 187 -3.21 0.15 -2.36
N VAL A 188 -4.09 -0.81 -2.18
CA VAL A 188 -3.85 -1.93 -1.26
C VAL A 188 -3.81 -3.24 -2.03
N THR A 189 -2.74 -4.03 -1.86
CA THR A 189 -2.69 -5.40 -2.34
C THR A 189 -3.15 -6.34 -1.23
N GLU A 190 -3.89 -7.39 -1.55
CA GLU A 190 -4.36 -8.36 -0.56
C GLU A 190 -4.64 -9.74 -1.14
N GLN A 191 -4.41 -10.75 -0.32
CA GLN A 191 -4.92 -12.09 -0.52
C GLN A 191 -6.26 -12.28 0.22
N ASN A 192 -6.45 -11.63 1.37
CA ASN A 192 -7.70 -11.67 2.13
C ASN A 192 -8.75 -10.73 1.55
N VAL A 193 -9.36 -11.16 0.44
CA VAL A 193 -10.32 -10.35 -0.34
C VAL A 193 -11.52 -9.93 0.51
N ASN A 194 -12.03 -10.80 1.38
CA ASN A 194 -13.24 -10.53 2.16
C ASN A 194 -13.11 -9.30 3.07
N GLN A 195 -11.99 -9.16 3.75
CA GLN A 195 -11.77 -8.00 4.64
C GLN A 195 -11.43 -6.73 3.84
N ALA A 196 -10.63 -6.88 2.78
CA ALA A 196 -10.22 -5.75 1.96
C ALA A 196 -11.40 -5.12 1.20
N LEU A 197 -12.33 -5.92 0.67
CA LEU A 197 -13.55 -5.42 -0.01
C LEU A 197 -14.43 -4.53 0.89
N LYS A 198 -14.30 -4.61 2.23
CA LYS A 198 -15.01 -3.72 3.15
C LYS A 198 -14.42 -2.31 3.22
N ALA A 199 -13.18 -2.14 2.73
CA ALA A 199 -12.45 -0.89 2.86
C ALA A 199 -12.24 -0.16 1.52
N VAL A 200 -12.15 -0.89 0.43
CA VAL A 200 -11.89 -0.34 -0.91
C VAL A 200 -13.17 0.17 -1.59
N ASP A 201 -13.02 1.05 -2.56
CA ASP A 201 -14.10 1.54 -3.40
C ASP A 201 -14.29 0.65 -4.63
N ARG A 202 -13.19 0.20 -5.23
CA ARG A 202 -13.14 -0.75 -6.34
C ARG A 202 -11.85 -1.56 -6.31
N GLY A 203 -11.72 -2.53 -7.19
CA GLY A 203 -10.50 -3.32 -7.26
C GLY A 203 -10.31 -4.05 -8.56
N TYR A 204 -9.14 -4.66 -8.65
CA TYR A 204 -8.69 -5.52 -9.72
C TYR A 204 -8.33 -6.89 -9.16
N VAL A 205 -8.69 -7.95 -9.86
CA VAL A 205 -8.21 -9.31 -9.55
C VAL A 205 -7.08 -9.62 -10.50
N ILE A 206 -5.94 -10.00 -9.94
CA ILE A 206 -4.75 -10.39 -10.69
C ILE A 206 -4.50 -11.90 -10.52
N GLU A 207 -4.32 -12.59 -11.63
CA GLU A 207 -3.97 -14.00 -11.69
C GLU A 207 -2.90 -14.22 -12.76
N ASN A 208 -1.85 -14.94 -12.43
CA ASN A 208 -0.74 -15.22 -13.33
C ASN A 208 -0.20 -13.98 -14.07
N GLY A 209 -0.09 -12.87 -13.35
CA GLY A 209 0.44 -11.62 -13.88
C GLY A 209 -0.48 -10.81 -14.78
N ARG A 210 -1.78 -11.17 -14.89
CA ARG A 210 -2.79 -10.48 -15.72
C ARG A 210 -3.96 -10.02 -14.87
N ILE A 211 -4.57 -8.90 -15.22
CA ILE A 211 -5.87 -8.51 -14.66
C ILE A 211 -6.94 -9.37 -15.34
N VAL A 212 -7.64 -10.18 -14.54
CA VAL A 212 -8.72 -11.07 -15.01
C VAL A 212 -10.12 -10.50 -14.75
N LEU A 213 -10.24 -9.60 -13.76
CA LEU A 213 -11.50 -8.98 -13.38
C LEU A 213 -11.25 -7.61 -12.78
N GLN A 214 -12.18 -6.68 -12.98
CA GLN A 214 -12.19 -5.37 -12.32
C GLN A 214 -13.64 -4.94 -12.07
N GLY A 215 -13.85 -4.12 -11.05
CA GLY A 215 -15.17 -3.58 -10.74
C GLY A 215 -15.19 -2.87 -9.38
N SER A 216 -16.35 -2.30 -9.03
CA SER A 216 -16.61 -1.79 -7.70
C SER A 216 -16.52 -2.89 -6.64
N ALA A 217 -16.32 -2.51 -5.38
CA ALA A 217 -16.29 -3.48 -4.28
C ALA A 217 -17.58 -4.31 -4.21
N ALA A 218 -18.74 -3.72 -4.55
CA ALA A 218 -20.03 -4.40 -4.58
C ALA A 218 -20.10 -5.43 -5.70
N GLU A 219 -19.68 -5.07 -6.93
CA GLU A 219 -19.64 -5.97 -8.08
C GLU A 219 -18.69 -7.14 -7.84
N LEU A 220 -17.49 -6.87 -7.34
CA LEU A 220 -16.52 -7.92 -7.02
C LEU A 220 -17.03 -8.88 -5.95
N LYS A 221 -17.71 -8.36 -4.92
CA LYS A 221 -18.32 -9.19 -3.87
C LYS A 221 -19.45 -10.09 -4.40
N GLY A 222 -20.20 -9.62 -5.40
CA GLY A 222 -21.27 -10.37 -6.06
C GLY A 222 -20.80 -11.34 -7.15
N ASN A 223 -19.56 -11.21 -7.61
CA ASN A 223 -19.04 -12.00 -8.72
C ASN A 223 -18.79 -13.46 -8.33
N ASP A 224 -19.28 -14.42 -9.12
CA ASP A 224 -19.18 -15.86 -8.83
C ASP A 224 -17.72 -16.36 -8.79
N HIS A 225 -16.85 -15.87 -9.65
CA HIS A 225 -15.43 -16.23 -9.63
C HIS A 225 -14.77 -15.78 -8.32
N VAL A 226 -14.99 -14.53 -7.91
CA VAL A 226 -14.48 -13.99 -6.64
C VAL A 226 -15.04 -14.77 -5.45
N ARG A 227 -16.33 -15.08 -5.46
CA ARG A 227 -16.98 -15.84 -4.38
C ARG A 227 -16.37 -17.22 -4.19
N ARG A 228 -16.24 -17.98 -5.29
CA ARG A 228 -15.69 -19.34 -5.25
C ARG A 228 -14.20 -19.38 -4.95
N SER A 229 -13.40 -18.49 -5.57
CA SER A 229 -11.94 -18.54 -5.47
C SER A 229 -11.39 -17.84 -4.21
N TYR A 230 -12.10 -16.85 -3.67
CA TYR A 230 -11.53 -15.98 -2.62
C TYR A 230 -12.43 -15.78 -1.39
N LEU A 231 -13.74 -16.05 -1.47
CA LEU A 231 -14.65 -15.86 -0.34
C LEU A 231 -15.09 -17.17 0.32
N GLY A 232 -14.78 -18.32 -0.30
CA GLY A 232 -15.15 -19.64 0.22
C GLY A 232 -16.67 -19.90 0.21
N LEU A 233 -17.40 -19.32 -0.75
CA LEU A 233 -18.87 -19.37 -0.89
C LEU A 233 -19.27 -20.13 -2.13
#